data_c90e757d350b646385cc38483e09dbf2
#
_entry.id   c90e757d350b646385cc38483e09dbf2
#
_cell.length_a   1.000
_cell.length_b   1.000
_cell.length_c   1.000
_cell.angle_alpha   90.00
_cell.angle_beta   90.00
_cell.angle_gamma   90.00
#
_symmetry.space_group_name_H-M   'P 1'
#
loop_
_entity.id
_entity.type
_entity.pdbx_description
1 polymer ?
#
loop_
_entity_poly.entity_id
_entity_poly.type
_entity_poly.pdbx_seq_one_letter_code
_entity_poly.pdbx_strand_id
1 'polypeptide(L)'
;MQIIHENEYEETMKNTVEPYLSARRRELYVPGADYPFRNENKRITGKIHMLQYLSDAPKGVVVISHGFTESAAKYDEVAYYFLKEGYHVYIPEHCGHGRSYRLTADPFLVHIDTWRRYVRDFLKACRYIKKAHPDLPLDLFAHSMGGAIGGIAAAWEPDWFHKVILSSPMIRPLTGNVPWPAATGIALEKCILGKDEEYVAGKKPYDGGGSFETSSATSKPRYERYKNLRAEHKELQTWSPSYGWLWASAEMSWYLRLYGWKKYTAPMLLIQAQTEDLVSVRALKNFAGKINRQGKTTCDYIHMIGTKHEIYESRGKILEKYWGYMLAFLDDEENDTDRR
;
A
#
# COMPACT_ATOMS: atom_id res chain seq x y z
N MET A 1 -8.28 18.27 12.26
CA MET A 1 -7.28 18.37 11.16
C MET A 1 -7.80 19.25 10.03
N GLN A 2 -6.94 20.05 9.40
CA GLN A 2 -7.28 20.87 8.23
C GLN A 2 -6.68 20.24 6.97
N ILE A 3 -7.50 19.99 5.95
CA ILE A 3 -7.07 19.44 4.67
C ILE A 3 -6.59 20.57 3.75
N ILE A 4 -5.52 20.32 3.01
CA ILE A 4 -4.97 21.25 2.02
C ILE A 4 -5.90 21.27 0.79
N HIS A 5 -6.39 22.45 0.42
CA HIS A 5 -7.27 22.62 -0.75
C HIS A 5 -6.46 22.78 -2.04
N GLU A 6 -7.07 22.45 -3.19
CA GLU A 6 -6.38 22.42 -4.49
C GLU A 6 -5.79 23.76 -4.90
N ASN A 7 -6.44 24.87 -4.55
CA ASN A 7 -6.01 26.22 -4.94
C ASN A 7 -4.76 26.70 -4.21
N GLU A 8 -4.41 26.10 -3.08
CA GLU A 8 -3.24 26.43 -2.26
C GLU A 8 -2.24 25.25 -2.16
N TYR A 9 -2.51 24.15 -2.88
CA TYR A 9 -1.83 22.88 -2.69
C TYR A 9 -0.32 22.98 -2.89
N GLU A 10 0.12 23.50 -4.04
CA GLU A 10 1.56 23.60 -4.37
C GLU A 10 2.32 24.51 -3.38
N GLU A 11 1.73 25.66 -3.07
CA GLU A 11 2.30 26.62 -2.14
C GLU A 11 2.39 26.02 -0.71
N THR A 12 1.32 25.41 -0.24
CA THR A 12 1.28 24.79 1.10
C THR A 12 2.22 23.59 1.17
N MET A 13 2.27 22.74 0.14
CA MET A 13 3.23 21.64 0.10
C MET A 13 4.66 22.13 0.21
N LYS A 14 5.04 23.14 -0.58
CA LYS A 14 6.40 23.69 -0.61
C LYS A 14 6.77 24.44 0.67
N ASN A 15 5.89 25.31 1.17
CA ASN A 15 6.22 26.26 2.22
C ASN A 15 5.91 25.75 3.64
N THR A 16 5.06 24.74 3.76
CA THR A 16 4.61 24.21 5.05
C THR A 16 4.90 22.72 5.22
N VAL A 17 4.42 21.89 4.29
CA VAL A 17 4.50 20.43 4.43
C VAL A 17 5.94 19.93 4.30
N GLU A 18 6.63 20.28 3.22
CA GLU A 18 8.01 19.83 2.98
C GLU A 18 8.99 20.25 4.09
N PRO A 19 9.01 21.52 4.56
CA PRO A 19 9.84 21.89 5.69
C PRO A 19 9.49 21.14 6.98
N TYR A 20 8.19 20.97 7.25
CA TYR A 20 7.72 20.24 8.43
C TYR A 20 8.15 18.77 8.42
N LEU A 21 8.01 18.10 7.27
CA LEU A 21 8.43 16.73 7.07
C LEU A 21 9.96 16.59 7.11
N SER A 22 10.68 17.47 6.45
CA SER A 22 12.16 17.43 6.37
C SER A 22 12.82 17.52 7.74
N ALA A 23 12.27 18.33 8.64
CA ALA A 23 12.75 18.43 10.01
C ALA A 23 12.55 17.14 10.85
N ARG A 24 11.66 16.25 10.43
CA ARG A 24 11.25 15.03 11.15
C ARG A 24 11.60 13.74 10.41
N ARG A 25 12.03 13.85 9.15
CA ARG A 25 12.31 12.72 8.27
C ARG A 25 13.68 12.12 8.56
N ARG A 26 13.71 10.79 8.57
CA ARG A 26 14.92 9.97 8.48
C ARG A 26 14.74 8.92 7.40
N GLU A 27 15.82 8.64 6.67
CA GLU A 27 15.88 7.52 5.73
C GLU A 27 16.56 6.34 6.41
N LEU A 28 15.94 5.19 6.33
CA LEU A 28 16.40 3.95 6.95
C LEU A 28 16.50 2.86 5.90
N TYR A 29 17.43 1.94 6.13
CA TYR A 29 17.54 0.69 5.36
C TYR A 29 17.49 -0.47 6.34
N VAL A 30 16.46 -1.29 6.23
CA VAL A 30 16.33 -2.52 7.01
C VAL A 30 16.64 -3.74 6.14
N PRO A 31 17.26 -4.81 6.68
CA PRO A 31 17.45 -6.04 5.93
C PRO A 31 16.11 -6.63 5.51
N GLY A 32 15.96 -6.96 4.24
CA GLY A 32 14.84 -7.73 3.72
C GLY A 32 14.83 -9.15 4.27
N ALA A 33 13.77 -9.89 3.97
CA ALA A 33 13.67 -11.28 4.33
C ALA A 33 14.67 -12.10 3.50
N ASP A 34 15.41 -12.98 4.17
CA ASP A 34 16.22 -13.99 3.52
C ASP A 34 15.29 -15.05 2.91
N TYR A 35 15.15 -15.01 1.59
CA TYR A 35 14.25 -15.90 0.87
C TYR A 35 15.03 -16.62 -0.25
N PRO A 36 14.90 -17.96 -0.38
CA PRO A 36 15.51 -18.67 -1.49
C PRO A 36 14.93 -18.16 -2.82
N PHE A 37 15.82 -17.83 -3.76
CA PHE A 37 15.43 -17.48 -5.10
C PHE A 37 15.34 -18.77 -5.93
N ARG A 38 14.17 -19.07 -6.49
CA ARG A 38 13.89 -20.15 -7.44
C ARG A 38 14.89 -21.31 -7.43
N ASN A 39 14.63 -22.42 -6.82
CA ASN A 39 15.39 -23.69 -6.90
C ASN A 39 16.95 -23.58 -6.93
N GLU A 40 17.50 -22.39 -6.86
CA GLU A 40 18.93 -22.14 -6.71
C GLU A 40 19.27 -22.11 -5.22
N ASN A 41 20.40 -22.68 -4.85
CA ASN A 41 20.97 -22.58 -3.49
C ASN A 41 21.34 -21.11 -3.12
N LYS A 42 20.95 -20.15 -3.94
CA LYS A 42 21.23 -18.72 -3.78
C LYS A 42 20.07 -18.05 -3.06
N ARG A 43 20.36 -17.51 -1.89
CA ARG A 43 19.42 -16.64 -1.15
C ARG A 43 19.66 -15.19 -1.55
N ILE A 44 18.60 -14.47 -1.89
CA ILE A 44 18.67 -13.04 -2.14
C ILE A 44 18.16 -12.31 -0.91
N THR A 45 19.04 -11.58 -0.27
CA THR A 45 18.73 -10.64 0.81
C THR A 45 19.01 -9.24 0.29
N GLY A 46 17.98 -8.42 0.21
CA GLY A 46 18.09 -7.03 -0.18
C GLY A 46 17.95 -6.08 1.00
N LYS A 47 18.07 -4.79 0.74
CA LYS A 47 17.76 -3.74 1.72
C LYS A 47 16.45 -3.09 1.36
N ILE A 48 15.55 -3.01 2.33
CA ILE A 48 14.29 -2.29 2.23
C ILE A 48 14.57 -0.84 2.64
N HIS A 49 14.35 0.09 1.74
CA HIS A 49 14.33 1.50 2.05
C HIS A 49 13.04 1.84 2.79
N MET A 50 13.13 2.70 3.80
CA MET A 50 11.98 3.11 4.60
C MET A 50 12.13 4.57 5.00
N LEU A 51 11.12 5.39 4.76
CA LEU A 51 11.02 6.72 5.36
C LEU A 51 10.41 6.61 6.75
N GLN A 52 11.00 7.32 7.68
CA GLN A 52 10.54 7.49 9.06
C GLN A 52 10.26 8.96 9.30
N TYR A 53 9.11 9.26 9.91
CA TYR A 53 8.76 10.58 10.41
C TYR A 53 8.34 10.47 11.87
N LEU A 54 8.97 11.25 12.76
CA LEU A 54 8.71 11.18 14.19
C LEU A 54 7.90 12.41 14.66
N SER A 55 6.80 12.14 15.35
CA SER A 55 5.99 13.13 16.06
C SER A 55 6.65 13.50 17.38
N ASP A 56 6.47 14.74 17.83
CA ASP A 56 7.02 15.22 19.11
C ASP A 56 6.27 14.65 20.34
N ALA A 57 4.98 14.31 20.16
CA ALA A 57 4.13 13.70 21.20
C ALA A 57 3.30 12.55 20.58
N PRO A 58 3.90 11.37 20.41
CA PRO A 58 3.23 10.27 19.72
C PRO A 58 2.18 9.57 20.59
N LYS A 59 0.97 9.38 20.05
CA LYS A 59 -0.07 8.52 20.62
C LYS A 59 -0.07 7.10 20.02
N GLY A 60 0.63 6.90 18.89
CA GLY A 60 0.72 5.62 18.19
C GLY A 60 1.68 5.70 17.01
N VAL A 61 1.79 4.62 16.29
CA VAL A 61 2.61 4.49 15.09
C VAL A 61 1.74 4.04 13.94
N VAL A 62 1.78 4.72 12.80
CA VAL A 62 1.17 4.28 11.55
C VAL A 62 2.26 3.76 10.61
N VAL A 63 2.15 2.51 10.18
CA VAL A 63 2.93 1.97 9.08
C VAL A 63 2.12 2.01 7.79
N ILE A 64 2.69 2.58 6.73
CA ILE A 64 2.04 2.71 5.42
C ILE A 64 2.57 1.64 4.48
N SER A 65 1.67 0.81 3.91
CA SER A 65 1.95 -0.14 2.85
C SER A 65 1.44 0.43 1.53
N HIS A 66 2.35 0.90 0.67
CA HIS A 66 2.02 1.63 -0.56
C HIS A 66 1.55 0.72 -1.70
N GLY A 67 0.90 1.31 -2.72
CA GLY A 67 0.35 0.62 -3.87
C GLY A 67 1.37 0.24 -4.95
N PHE A 68 0.86 -0.35 -6.02
CA PHE A 68 1.62 -0.71 -7.23
C PHE A 68 2.16 0.53 -7.93
N THR A 69 3.42 0.51 -8.36
CA THR A 69 4.14 1.64 -9.01
C THR A 69 4.25 2.91 -8.17
N GLU A 70 4.06 2.81 -6.87
CA GLU A 70 4.21 3.92 -5.93
C GLU A 70 5.55 3.84 -5.17
N SER A 71 5.80 4.85 -4.36
CA SER A 71 6.96 4.94 -3.47
C SER A 71 6.60 5.69 -2.20
N ALA A 72 7.49 5.68 -1.21
CA ALA A 72 7.27 6.41 0.03
C ALA A 72 7.04 7.91 -0.19
N ALA A 73 7.70 8.51 -1.18
CA ALA A 73 7.58 9.94 -1.50
C ALA A 73 6.18 10.37 -1.98
N LYS A 74 5.36 9.44 -2.49
CA LYS A 74 3.97 9.73 -2.87
C LYS A 74 3.09 10.04 -1.65
N TYR A 75 3.50 9.59 -0.47
CA TYR A 75 2.71 9.66 0.76
C TYR A 75 3.08 10.83 1.67
N ASP A 76 3.83 11.84 1.19
CA ASP A 76 4.25 12.99 2.01
C ASP A 76 3.05 13.70 2.65
N GLU A 77 1.99 14.01 1.89
CA GLU A 77 0.78 14.64 2.42
C GLU A 77 0.06 13.73 3.44
N VAL A 78 -0.02 12.43 3.16
CA VAL A 78 -0.61 11.45 4.08
C VAL A 78 0.21 11.37 5.37
N ALA A 79 1.54 11.34 5.27
CA ALA A 79 2.42 11.34 6.43
C ALA A 79 2.28 12.63 7.25
N TYR A 80 2.17 13.79 6.58
CA TYR A 80 1.95 15.06 7.24
C TYR A 80 0.67 15.05 8.09
N TYR A 81 -0.42 14.55 7.55
CA TYR A 81 -1.68 14.48 8.28
C TYR A 81 -1.60 13.55 9.50
N PHE A 82 -1.04 12.36 9.36
CA PHE A 82 -0.85 11.45 10.50
C PHE A 82 0.08 12.05 11.57
N LEU A 83 1.15 12.76 11.18
CA LEU A 83 2.02 13.44 12.12
C LEU A 83 1.30 14.56 12.88
N LYS A 84 0.43 15.34 12.19
CA LYS A 84 -0.37 16.39 12.83
C LYS A 84 -1.40 15.84 13.82
N GLU A 85 -1.82 14.59 13.61
CA GLU A 85 -2.72 13.87 14.52
C GLU A 85 -1.96 13.06 15.61
N GLY A 86 -0.63 13.27 15.75
CA GLY A 86 0.17 12.69 16.82
C GLY A 86 0.60 11.23 16.56
N TYR A 87 0.75 10.82 15.32
CA TYR A 87 1.32 9.50 15.01
C TYR A 87 2.77 9.61 14.55
N HIS A 88 3.62 8.67 14.94
CA HIS A 88 4.82 8.38 14.16
C HIS A 88 4.41 7.73 12.85
N VAL A 89 5.13 8.01 11.75
CA VAL A 89 4.81 7.43 10.45
C VAL A 89 6.02 6.71 9.86
N TYR A 90 5.80 5.50 9.38
CA TYR A 90 6.82 4.69 8.72
C TYR A 90 6.30 4.22 7.36
N ILE A 91 7.10 4.39 6.32
CA ILE A 91 6.73 4.03 4.95
C ILE A 91 7.83 3.15 4.35
N PRO A 92 7.81 1.83 4.59
CA PRO A 92 8.71 0.89 3.92
C PRO A 92 8.34 0.76 2.45
N GLU A 93 9.31 0.85 1.56
CA GLU A 93 9.13 0.63 0.14
C GLU A 93 9.24 -0.86 -0.18
N HIS A 94 8.27 -1.38 -0.95
CA HIS A 94 8.25 -2.79 -1.33
C HIS A 94 9.39 -3.13 -2.28
N CYS A 95 9.86 -4.39 -2.27
CA CYS A 95 10.80 -4.91 -3.25
C CYS A 95 10.38 -4.50 -4.68
N GLY A 96 11.32 -4.01 -5.48
CA GLY A 96 11.04 -3.52 -6.83
C GLY A 96 10.49 -2.09 -6.92
N HIS A 97 10.33 -1.38 -5.81
CA HIS A 97 9.80 -0.01 -5.78
C HIS A 97 10.77 0.96 -5.10
N GLY A 98 10.70 2.22 -5.50
CA GLY A 98 11.49 3.30 -4.92
C GLY A 98 12.97 2.94 -4.84
N ARG A 99 13.57 3.16 -3.66
CA ARG A 99 14.98 2.87 -3.36
C ARG A 99 15.22 1.50 -2.74
N SER A 100 14.18 0.68 -2.59
CA SER A 100 14.31 -0.71 -2.16
C SER A 100 14.97 -1.56 -3.24
N TYR A 101 15.55 -2.69 -2.83
CA TYR A 101 16.20 -3.63 -3.75
C TYR A 101 15.25 -4.15 -4.83
N ARG A 102 15.84 -4.55 -5.95
CA ARG A 102 15.15 -5.13 -7.11
C ARG A 102 15.69 -6.52 -7.42
N LEU A 103 14.85 -7.37 -7.96
CA LEU A 103 15.24 -8.72 -8.41
C LEU A 103 15.67 -8.74 -9.88
N THR A 104 15.39 -7.68 -10.63
CA THR A 104 15.73 -7.55 -12.05
C THR A 104 16.62 -6.33 -12.28
N ALA A 105 17.36 -6.35 -13.39
CA ALA A 105 18.17 -5.20 -13.84
C ALA A 105 17.34 -4.06 -14.44
N ASP A 106 16.12 -4.34 -14.89
CA ASP A 106 15.21 -3.33 -15.44
C ASP A 106 14.56 -2.54 -14.30
N PRO A 107 14.87 -1.23 -14.15
CA PRO A 107 14.34 -0.42 -13.06
C PRO A 107 12.86 -0.09 -13.20
N PHE A 108 12.29 -0.23 -14.38
CA PHE A 108 10.90 0.11 -14.70
C PHE A 108 9.94 -1.06 -14.49
N LEU A 109 10.49 -2.30 -14.45
CA LEU A 109 9.70 -3.51 -14.31
C LEU A 109 9.35 -3.78 -12.85
N VAL A 110 8.06 -3.88 -12.54
CA VAL A 110 7.61 -4.44 -11.27
C VAL A 110 7.68 -5.96 -11.37
N HIS A 111 8.67 -6.53 -10.71
CA HIS A 111 8.85 -7.99 -10.66
C HIS A 111 9.00 -8.48 -9.23
N ILE A 112 8.45 -9.66 -8.98
CA ILE A 112 8.63 -10.43 -7.75
C ILE A 112 8.62 -11.92 -8.08
N ASP A 113 9.51 -12.65 -7.45
CA ASP A 113 9.62 -14.11 -7.59
C ASP A 113 8.53 -14.87 -6.83
N THR A 114 8.11 -14.32 -5.68
CA THR A 114 7.01 -14.85 -4.87
C THR A 114 6.37 -13.74 -4.02
N TRP A 115 5.05 -13.79 -3.91
CA TRP A 115 4.30 -12.85 -3.06
C TRP A 115 4.71 -12.90 -1.57
N ARG A 116 5.22 -14.06 -1.12
CA ARG A 116 5.68 -14.23 0.26
C ARG A 116 6.87 -13.34 0.60
N ARG A 117 7.68 -12.98 -0.40
CA ARG A 117 8.78 -12.02 -0.24
C ARG A 117 8.24 -10.65 0.16
N TYR A 118 7.24 -10.12 -0.53
CA TYR A 118 6.59 -8.86 -0.16
C TYR A 118 6.12 -8.85 1.29
N VAL A 119 5.40 -9.89 1.69
CA VAL A 119 4.83 -9.97 3.04
C VAL A 119 5.91 -10.09 4.12
N ARG A 120 6.93 -10.93 3.90
CA ARG A 120 8.04 -11.10 4.84
C ARG A 120 8.89 -9.86 4.97
N ASP A 121 9.16 -9.18 3.87
CA ASP A 121 9.87 -7.90 3.87
C ASP A 121 9.10 -6.85 4.68
N PHE A 122 7.82 -6.73 4.42
CA PHE A 122 6.96 -5.81 5.16
C PHE A 122 6.92 -6.14 6.67
N LEU A 123 6.80 -7.41 7.03
CA LEU A 123 6.87 -7.85 8.43
C LEU A 123 8.25 -7.60 9.07
N LYS A 124 9.35 -7.66 8.31
CA LYS A 124 10.68 -7.26 8.82
C LYS A 124 10.70 -5.77 9.19
N ALA A 125 10.15 -4.92 8.34
CA ALA A 125 9.99 -3.49 8.64
C ALA A 125 9.10 -3.27 9.87
N CYS A 126 7.94 -3.92 9.94
CA CYS A 126 7.05 -3.83 11.10
C CYS A 126 7.74 -4.30 12.40
N ARG A 127 8.53 -5.37 12.35
CA ARG A 127 9.30 -5.84 13.52
C ARG A 127 10.33 -4.82 13.99
N TYR A 128 11.00 -4.14 13.06
CA TYR A 128 11.90 -3.04 13.38
C TYR A 128 11.13 -1.92 14.10
N ILE A 129 9.98 -1.52 13.57
CA ILE A 129 9.12 -0.47 14.14
C ILE A 129 8.66 -0.83 15.56
N LYS A 130 8.13 -2.05 15.75
CA LYS A 130 7.68 -2.52 17.08
C LYS A 130 8.82 -2.55 18.11
N LYS A 131 10.04 -2.86 17.69
CA LYS A 131 11.22 -2.80 18.59
C LYS A 131 11.62 -1.37 18.93
N ALA A 132 11.46 -0.43 18.00
CA ALA A 132 11.75 0.98 18.21
C ALA A 132 10.70 1.66 19.11
N HIS A 133 9.46 1.18 19.09
CA HIS A 133 8.33 1.76 19.82
C HIS A 133 7.50 0.65 20.52
N PRO A 134 8.06 -0.03 21.55
CA PRO A 134 7.39 -1.19 22.17
C PRO A 134 6.10 -0.84 22.89
N ASP A 135 5.97 0.41 23.36
CA ASP A 135 4.84 0.86 24.21
C ASP A 135 3.75 1.58 23.38
N LEU A 136 3.96 1.78 22.08
CA LEU A 136 2.99 2.45 21.23
C LEU A 136 2.19 1.45 20.39
N PRO A 137 0.88 1.65 20.21
CA PRO A 137 0.09 0.86 19.28
C PRO A 137 0.59 1.05 17.86
N LEU A 138 0.64 -0.05 17.08
CA LEU A 138 0.99 -0.03 15.67
C LEU A 138 -0.27 -0.19 14.83
N ASP A 139 -0.62 0.85 14.09
CA ASP A 139 -1.73 0.85 13.14
C ASP A 139 -1.22 0.68 11.71
N LEU A 140 -2.02 0.03 10.87
CA LEU A 140 -1.71 -0.20 9.46
C LEU A 140 -2.60 0.68 8.58
N PHE A 141 -1.98 1.50 7.73
CA PHE A 141 -2.63 2.09 6.56
C PHE A 141 -2.09 1.42 5.29
N ALA A 142 -2.96 0.84 4.48
CA ALA A 142 -2.53 0.08 3.31
C ALA A 142 -3.40 0.36 2.08
N HIS A 143 -2.76 0.73 0.96
CA HIS A 143 -3.43 1.07 -0.29
C HIS A 143 -3.18 0.04 -1.39
N SER A 144 -4.21 -0.32 -2.14
CA SER A 144 -4.11 -1.11 -3.38
C SER A 144 -3.29 -2.41 -3.21
N MET A 145 -2.17 -2.59 -3.94
CA MET A 145 -1.24 -3.71 -3.78
C MET A 145 -0.76 -3.81 -2.32
N GLY A 146 -0.42 -2.68 -1.71
CA GLY A 146 -0.06 -2.62 -0.29
C GLY A 146 -1.18 -3.12 0.62
N GLY A 147 -2.45 -2.93 0.22
CA GLY A 147 -3.61 -3.50 0.91
C GLY A 147 -3.66 -5.02 0.88
N ALA A 148 -3.18 -5.66 -0.21
CA ALA A 148 -2.99 -7.10 -0.23
C ALA A 148 -1.82 -7.53 0.67
N ILE A 149 -0.67 -6.86 0.57
CA ILE A 149 0.54 -7.18 1.34
C ILE A 149 0.28 -6.97 2.84
N GLY A 150 -0.20 -5.78 3.23
CA GLY A 150 -0.50 -5.45 4.63
C GLY A 150 -1.64 -6.28 5.20
N GLY A 151 -2.68 -6.55 4.39
CA GLY A 151 -3.76 -7.45 4.78
C GLY A 151 -3.26 -8.87 5.06
N ILE A 152 -2.34 -9.42 4.24
CA ILE A 152 -1.74 -10.73 4.52
C ILE A 152 -0.83 -10.66 5.74
N ALA A 153 -0.07 -9.58 5.91
CA ALA A 153 0.77 -9.38 7.09
C ALA A 153 -0.06 -9.38 8.38
N ALA A 154 -1.20 -8.68 8.40
CA ALA A 154 -2.14 -8.68 9.52
C ALA A 154 -2.79 -10.06 9.76
N ALA A 155 -2.96 -10.88 8.72
CA ALA A 155 -3.43 -12.25 8.87
C ALA A 155 -2.35 -13.22 9.38
N TRP A 156 -1.07 -12.96 9.12
CA TRP A 156 0.05 -13.78 9.59
C TRP A 156 0.48 -13.46 11.00
N GLU A 157 0.36 -12.18 11.38
CA GLU A 157 0.71 -11.67 12.71
C GLU A 157 -0.51 -10.90 13.26
N PRO A 158 -1.57 -11.59 13.66
CA PRO A 158 -2.86 -10.98 14.00
C PRO A 158 -2.80 -10.03 15.21
N ASP A 159 -1.83 -10.23 16.10
CA ASP A 159 -1.67 -9.42 17.32
C ASP A 159 -0.67 -8.26 17.14
N TRP A 160 -0.14 -8.05 15.93
CA TRP A 160 0.86 -7.01 15.70
C TRP A 160 0.24 -5.64 15.44
N PHE A 161 -0.95 -5.62 14.86
CA PHE A 161 -1.63 -4.38 14.49
C PHE A 161 -2.80 -4.12 15.43
N HIS A 162 -2.86 -2.89 15.94
CA HIS A 162 -3.95 -2.44 16.78
C HIS A 162 -5.20 -2.19 15.93
N LYS A 163 -5.07 -1.41 14.85
CA LYS A 163 -6.12 -1.16 13.86
C LYS A 163 -5.59 -1.27 12.43
N VAL A 164 -6.46 -1.65 11.48
CA VAL A 164 -6.10 -1.87 10.08
C VAL A 164 -7.00 -1.07 9.16
N ILE A 165 -6.42 -0.13 8.40
CA ILE A 165 -7.12 0.66 7.37
C ILE A 165 -6.69 0.16 5.99
N LEU A 166 -7.65 -0.30 5.21
CA LEU A 166 -7.47 -0.78 3.84
C LEU A 166 -8.18 0.16 2.86
N SER A 167 -7.41 0.98 2.14
CA SER A 167 -7.89 1.91 1.11
C SER A 167 -7.82 1.28 -0.26
N SER A 168 -8.95 1.03 -0.91
CA SER A 168 -9.06 0.35 -2.21
C SER A 168 -8.15 -0.89 -2.33
N PRO A 169 -8.16 -1.85 -1.35
CA PRO A 169 -7.16 -2.90 -1.28
C PRO A 169 -7.27 -3.88 -2.46
N MET A 170 -6.14 -4.39 -2.93
CA MET A 170 -6.06 -5.38 -4.00
C MET A 170 -6.46 -6.79 -3.48
N ILE A 171 -7.73 -6.97 -3.09
CA ILE A 171 -8.27 -8.30 -2.75
C ILE A 171 -8.35 -9.20 -3.98
N ARG A 172 -8.66 -8.63 -5.14
CA ARG A 172 -8.52 -9.23 -6.46
C ARG A 172 -8.26 -8.13 -7.48
N PRO A 173 -7.12 -8.12 -8.18
CA PRO A 173 -6.89 -7.17 -9.25
C PRO A 173 -7.82 -7.44 -10.44
N LEU A 174 -8.11 -6.40 -11.22
CA LEU A 174 -8.73 -6.50 -12.53
C LEU A 174 -7.63 -6.64 -13.59
N THR A 175 -7.93 -7.36 -14.66
CA THR A 175 -7.01 -7.69 -15.74
C THR A 175 -7.42 -7.07 -17.08
N GLY A 176 -8.14 -5.95 -17.00
CA GLY A 176 -8.68 -5.26 -18.17
C GLY A 176 -9.65 -6.16 -18.94
N ASN A 177 -9.46 -6.24 -20.25
CA ASN A 177 -10.33 -7.02 -21.15
C ASN A 177 -10.02 -8.54 -21.13
N VAL A 178 -8.95 -8.98 -20.47
CA VAL A 178 -8.60 -10.40 -20.37
C VAL A 178 -9.30 -11.00 -19.15
N PRO A 179 -10.14 -12.03 -19.29
CA PRO A 179 -10.77 -12.67 -18.14
C PRO A 179 -9.75 -13.19 -17.13
N TRP A 180 -10.03 -13.04 -15.85
CA TRP A 180 -9.13 -13.40 -14.75
C TRP A 180 -8.52 -14.81 -14.85
N PRO A 181 -9.31 -15.88 -15.15
CA PRO A 181 -8.74 -17.23 -15.29
C PRO A 181 -7.72 -17.32 -16.44
N ALA A 182 -8.00 -16.65 -17.56
CA ALA A 182 -7.09 -16.65 -18.70
C ALA A 182 -5.80 -15.87 -18.39
N ALA A 183 -5.90 -14.67 -17.80
CA ALA A 183 -4.75 -13.86 -17.41
C ALA A 183 -3.83 -14.61 -16.42
N THR A 184 -4.42 -15.28 -15.42
CA THR A 184 -3.66 -16.05 -14.44
C THR A 184 -3.07 -17.33 -15.02
N GLY A 185 -3.77 -17.99 -15.97
CA GLY A 185 -3.25 -19.15 -16.71
C GLY A 185 -2.03 -18.80 -17.55
N ILE A 186 -2.09 -17.67 -18.29
CA ILE A 186 -0.96 -17.16 -19.08
C ILE A 186 0.23 -16.80 -18.14
N ALA A 187 -0.04 -16.14 -17.02
CA ALA A 187 1.02 -15.79 -16.07
C ALA A 187 1.70 -17.05 -15.50
N LEU A 188 0.94 -18.06 -15.15
CA LEU A 188 1.47 -19.34 -14.68
C LEU A 188 2.34 -20.03 -15.75
N GLU A 189 1.83 -20.11 -16.98
CA GLU A 189 2.59 -20.66 -18.12
C GLU A 189 3.93 -19.94 -18.30
N LYS A 190 3.92 -18.61 -18.31
CA LYS A 190 5.15 -17.79 -18.42
C LYS A 190 6.12 -18.07 -17.28
N CYS A 191 5.61 -18.21 -16.05
CA CYS A 191 6.45 -18.56 -14.90
C CYS A 191 7.07 -19.95 -15.04
N ILE A 192 6.32 -20.96 -15.52
CA ILE A 192 6.83 -22.31 -15.74
C ILE A 192 7.91 -22.34 -16.83
N LEU A 193 7.74 -21.53 -17.87
CA LEU A 193 8.69 -21.41 -18.99
C LEU A 193 9.92 -20.52 -18.65
N GLY A 194 10.07 -20.00 -17.41
CA GLY A 194 11.15 -19.10 -17.04
C GLY A 194 11.10 -17.71 -17.67
N LYS A 195 9.90 -17.28 -18.07
CA LYS A 195 9.61 -15.99 -18.72
C LYS A 195 8.85 -15.02 -17.81
N ASP A 196 8.94 -15.20 -16.53
CA ASP A 196 8.24 -14.42 -15.50
C ASP A 196 8.78 -13.00 -15.35
N GLU A 197 10.03 -12.72 -15.78
CA GLU A 197 10.60 -11.37 -15.86
C GLU A 197 10.19 -10.60 -17.14
N GLU A 198 9.45 -11.22 -18.07
CA GLU A 198 8.91 -10.50 -19.22
C GLU A 198 7.76 -9.57 -18.78
N TYR A 199 7.63 -8.41 -19.45
CA TYR A 199 6.46 -7.55 -19.31
C TYR A 199 5.17 -8.29 -19.68
N VAL A 200 4.11 -8.06 -18.93
CA VAL A 200 2.78 -8.52 -19.34
C VAL A 200 2.42 -7.94 -20.71
N ALA A 201 1.83 -8.74 -21.60
CA ALA A 201 1.50 -8.34 -22.95
C ALA A 201 0.79 -6.99 -23.01
N GLY A 202 1.25 -6.11 -23.89
CA GLY A 202 0.75 -4.74 -24.07
C GLY A 202 1.27 -3.73 -23.02
N LYS A 203 2.12 -4.17 -22.09
CA LYS A 203 2.79 -3.27 -21.13
C LYS A 203 4.20 -2.94 -21.63
N LYS A 204 4.72 -1.79 -21.21
CA LYS A 204 6.01 -1.24 -21.65
C LYS A 204 6.73 -0.53 -20.49
N PRO A 205 8.03 -0.26 -20.60
CA PRO A 205 8.76 0.58 -19.66
C PRO A 205 8.14 1.97 -19.49
N TYR A 206 8.57 2.68 -18.44
CA TYR A 206 8.15 4.05 -18.18
C TYR A 206 8.53 4.97 -19.37
N ASP A 207 7.57 5.76 -19.83
CA ASP A 207 7.68 6.68 -20.96
C ASP A 207 7.24 8.12 -20.65
N GLY A 208 7.27 8.50 -19.36
CA GLY A 208 6.81 9.81 -18.90
C GLY A 208 5.48 9.76 -18.13
N GLY A 209 4.88 8.57 -18.04
CA GLY A 209 3.63 8.35 -17.30
C GLY A 209 2.37 8.68 -18.10
N GLY A 210 1.23 8.52 -17.46
CA GLY A 210 -0.09 8.80 -18.02
C GLY A 210 -0.48 10.29 -17.97
N SER A 211 -1.71 10.59 -18.38
CA SER A 211 -2.34 11.89 -18.19
C SER A 211 -3.26 11.89 -16.95
N PHE A 212 -3.58 13.08 -16.45
CA PHE A 212 -4.51 13.22 -15.33
C PHE A 212 -5.89 12.62 -15.63
N GLU A 213 -6.37 12.76 -16.86
CA GLU A 213 -7.67 12.27 -17.30
C GLU A 213 -7.80 10.75 -17.15
N THR A 214 -6.71 10.03 -17.40
CA THR A 214 -6.63 8.56 -17.27
C THR A 214 -6.12 8.08 -15.91
N SER A 215 -5.79 9.02 -15.01
CA SER A 215 -5.23 8.68 -13.70
C SER A 215 -6.28 8.16 -12.72
N SER A 216 -5.80 7.56 -11.66
CA SER A 216 -6.61 7.08 -10.53
C SER A 216 -6.90 8.15 -9.47
N ALA A 217 -6.44 9.39 -9.68
CA ALA A 217 -6.66 10.54 -8.81
C ALA A 217 -7.85 11.40 -9.27
N THR A 218 -8.44 12.18 -8.37
CA THR A 218 -9.44 13.20 -8.71
C THR A 218 -8.95 14.62 -8.46
N SER A 219 -7.80 14.79 -7.81
CA SER A 219 -7.13 16.08 -7.61
C SER A 219 -5.94 16.22 -8.57
N LYS A 220 -6.03 17.20 -9.47
CA LYS A 220 -4.98 17.44 -10.46
C LYS A 220 -3.65 17.88 -9.84
N PRO A 221 -3.60 18.81 -8.86
CA PRO A 221 -2.33 19.21 -8.25
C PRO A 221 -1.60 18.03 -7.57
N ARG A 222 -2.33 17.13 -6.87
CA ARG A 222 -1.77 15.95 -6.22
C ARG A 222 -1.15 14.99 -7.24
N TYR A 223 -1.90 14.71 -8.31
CA TYR A 223 -1.40 13.88 -9.41
C TYR A 223 -0.13 14.46 -10.05
N GLU A 224 -0.14 15.78 -10.39
CA GLU A 224 0.97 16.43 -11.06
C GLU A 224 2.21 16.49 -10.17
N ARG A 225 2.06 16.71 -8.87
CA ARG A 225 3.19 16.68 -7.92
C ARG A 225 3.95 15.35 -8.00
N TYR A 226 3.28 14.22 -7.87
CA TYR A 226 3.97 12.92 -7.93
C TYR A 226 4.48 12.60 -9.34
N LYS A 227 3.77 12.99 -10.38
CA LYS A 227 4.23 12.85 -11.76
C LYS A 227 5.55 13.64 -12.00
N ASN A 228 5.63 14.89 -11.53
CA ASN A 228 6.83 15.71 -11.67
C ASN A 228 7.98 15.12 -10.86
N LEU A 229 7.76 14.72 -9.60
CA LEU A 229 8.76 14.06 -8.79
C LEU A 229 9.31 12.79 -9.46
N ARG A 230 8.43 11.98 -10.03
CA ARG A 230 8.82 10.77 -10.78
C ARG A 230 9.65 11.09 -12.01
N ALA A 231 9.36 12.19 -12.73
CA ALA A 231 10.14 12.60 -13.90
C ALA A 231 11.59 12.96 -13.52
N GLU A 232 11.82 13.54 -12.37
CA GLU A 232 13.13 13.95 -11.86
C GLU A 232 13.93 12.81 -11.25
N HIS A 233 13.27 11.74 -10.73
CA HIS A 233 13.87 10.67 -9.94
C HIS A 233 13.69 9.31 -10.61
N LYS A 234 14.76 8.79 -11.21
CA LYS A 234 14.74 7.52 -11.96
C LYS A 234 14.30 6.32 -11.08
N GLU A 235 14.69 6.30 -9.82
CA GLU A 235 14.31 5.26 -8.86
C GLU A 235 12.80 5.19 -8.60
N LEU A 236 12.05 6.26 -8.89
CA LEU A 236 10.60 6.31 -8.76
C LEU A 236 9.84 5.89 -10.03
N GLN A 237 10.55 5.60 -11.12
CA GLN A 237 9.96 5.32 -12.44
C GLN A 237 9.51 3.87 -12.63
N THR A 238 9.35 3.10 -11.56
CA THR A 238 8.72 1.77 -11.60
C THR A 238 7.32 1.87 -12.22
N TRP A 239 7.00 1.04 -13.25
CA TRP A 239 5.84 1.33 -14.09
C TRP A 239 4.95 0.15 -14.44
N SER A 240 5.48 -0.92 -15.00
CA SER A 240 4.69 -2.00 -15.58
C SER A 240 4.94 -3.35 -14.91
N PRO A 241 3.91 -4.21 -14.84
CA PRO A 241 4.04 -5.53 -14.23
C PRO A 241 4.75 -6.54 -15.12
N SER A 242 5.52 -7.41 -14.49
CA SER A 242 5.97 -8.68 -15.08
C SER A 242 4.89 -9.78 -14.95
N TYR A 243 5.06 -10.88 -15.70
CA TYR A 243 4.23 -12.06 -15.49
C TYR A 243 4.42 -12.68 -14.09
N GLY A 244 5.62 -12.63 -13.51
CA GLY A 244 5.88 -13.05 -12.14
C GLY A 244 5.07 -12.25 -11.12
N TRP A 245 5.00 -10.91 -11.29
CA TRP A 245 4.15 -10.09 -10.45
C TRP A 245 2.66 -10.41 -10.63
N LEU A 246 2.20 -10.62 -11.87
CA LEU A 246 0.79 -10.97 -12.12
C LEU A 246 0.42 -12.31 -11.46
N TRP A 247 1.29 -13.31 -11.55
CA TRP A 247 1.10 -14.59 -10.87
C TRP A 247 1.08 -14.43 -9.35
N ALA A 248 2.06 -13.73 -8.79
CA ALA A 248 2.12 -13.44 -7.35
C ALA A 248 0.87 -12.71 -6.84
N SER A 249 0.32 -11.77 -7.63
CA SER A 249 -0.91 -11.06 -7.29
C SER A 249 -2.14 -12.00 -7.29
N ALA A 250 -2.16 -13.00 -8.17
CA ALA A 250 -3.19 -14.03 -8.18
C ALA A 250 -3.13 -14.89 -6.91
N GLU A 251 -1.93 -15.32 -6.53
CA GLU A 251 -1.73 -16.11 -5.30
C GLU A 251 -2.13 -15.32 -4.04
N MET A 252 -1.77 -14.01 -3.94
CA MET A 252 -2.23 -13.13 -2.85
C MET A 252 -3.76 -13.04 -2.81
N SER A 253 -4.39 -12.87 -3.97
CA SER A 253 -5.86 -12.82 -4.08
C SER A 253 -6.51 -14.11 -3.58
N TRP A 254 -5.99 -15.27 -3.98
CA TRP A 254 -6.51 -16.56 -3.50
C TRP A 254 -6.28 -16.72 -2.00
N TYR A 255 -5.10 -16.38 -1.49
CA TYR A 255 -4.82 -16.45 -0.05
C TYR A 255 -5.83 -15.62 0.76
N LEU A 256 -6.00 -14.34 0.44
CA LEU A 256 -6.93 -13.44 1.14
C LEU A 256 -8.38 -13.93 1.08
N ARG A 257 -8.83 -14.37 -0.08
CA ARG A 257 -10.23 -14.78 -0.32
C ARG A 257 -10.60 -16.14 0.23
N LEU A 258 -9.63 -17.06 0.38
CA LEU A 258 -9.86 -18.43 0.83
C LEU A 258 -9.44 -18.67 2.28
N TYR A 259 -8.39 -18.01 2.74
CA TYR A 259 -7.76 -18.29 4.04
C TYR A 259 -7.60 -17.07 4.94
N GLY A 260 -7.06 -15.96 4.42
CA GLY A 260 -6.63 -14.79 5.20
C GLY A 260 -7.74 -14.20 6.06
N TRP A 261 -8.94 -14.06 5.52
CA TRP A 261 -10.09 -13.49 6.23
C TRP A 261 -10.44 -14.19 7.55
N LYS A 262 -10.03 -15.44 7.74
CA LYS A 262 -10.30 -16.23 8.96
C LYS A 262 -9.39 -15.89 10.15
N LYS A 263 -8.32 -15.11 9.91
CA LYS A 263 -7.22 -14.94 10.85
C LYS A 263 -7.18 -13.58 11.53
N TYR A 264 -7.98 -12.63 11.07
CA TYR A 264 -7.97 -11.28 11.64
C TYR A 264 -8.55 -11.23 13.03
N THR A 265 -7.87 -10.49 13.90
CA THR A 265 -8.29 -10.14 15.26
C THR A 265 -8.40 -8.62 15.43
N ALA A 266 -7.60 -7.85 14.67
CA ALA A 266 -7.64 -6.40 14.67
C ALA A 266 -8.92 -5.86 13.99
N PRO A 267 -9.59 -4.82 14.54
CA PRO A 267 -10.62 -4.07 13.85
C PRO A 267 -10.11 -3.54 12.52
N MET A 268 -10.98 -3.53 11.52
CA MET A 268 -10.62 -3.12 10.16
C MET A 268 -11.57 -2.07 9.63
N LEU A 269 -11.03 -1.08 8.92
CA LEU A 269 -11.75 -0.14 8.08
C LEU A 269 -11.39 -0.40 6.62
N LEU A 270 -12.34 -0.82 5.80
CA LEU A 270 -12.16 -1.01 4.37
C LEU A 270 -12.90 0.09 3.61
N ILE A 271 -12.15 0.93 2.89
CA ILE A 271 -12.70 2.03 2.11
C ILE A 271 -12.59 1.70 0.62
N GLN A 272 -13.72 1.69 -0.08
CA GLN A 272 -13.83 1.46 -1.51
C GLN A 272 -14.05 2.75 -2.27
N ALA A 273 -13.33 2.97 -3.36
CA ALA A 273 -13.58 4.05 -4.30
C ALA A 273 -14.89 3.86 -5.07
N GLN A 274 -15.52 4.96 -5.50
CA GLN A 274 -16.71 4.90 -6.36
C GLN A 274 -16.40 4.34 -7.74
N THR A 275 -15.41 4.95 -8.41
CA THR A 275 -14.92 4.48 -9.72
C THR A 275 -13.69 3.62 -9.50
N GLU A 276 -13.81 2.34 -9.85
CA GLU A 276 -12.79 1.34 -9.53
C GLU A 276 -12.50 0.45 -10.74
N ASP A 277 -11.36 0.73 -11.39
CA ASP A 277 -10.94 0.07 -12.62
C ASP A 277 -9.74 -0.89 -12.40
N LEU A 278 -9.19 -0.91 -11.17
CA LEU A 278 -7.98 -1.67 -10.85
C LEU A 278 -8.24 -2.89 -9.96
N VAL A 279 -9.24 -2.81 -9.08
CA VAL A 279 -9.57 -3.91 -8.16
C VAL A 279 -11.06 -4.24 -8.19
N SER A 280 -11.39 -5.48 -7.88
CA SER A 280 -12.77 -5.99 -7.95
C SER A 280 -13.60 -5.55 -6.75
N VAL A 281 -14.53 -4.63 -6.95
CA VAL A 281 -15.52 -4.18 -5.95
C VAL A 281 -16.28 -5.36 -5.31
N ARG A 282 -16.68 -6.35 -6.11
CA ARG A 282 -17.34 -7.57 -5.59
C ARG A 282 -16.43 -8.33 -4.63
N ALA A 283 -15.12 -8.37 -4.91
CA ALA A 283 -14.18 -9.05 -4.03
C ALA A 283 -14.00 -8.30 -2.70
N LEU A 284 -13.99 -6.96 -2.71
CA LEU A 284 -13.92 -6.12 -1.51
C LEU A 284 -15.13 -6.36 -0.60
N LYS A 285 -16.34 -6.24 -1.13
CA LYS A 285 -17.60 -6.49 -0.38
C LYS A 285 -17.64 -7.88 0.22
N ASN A 286 -17.29 -8.89 -0.57
CA ASN A 286 -17.28 -10.28 -0.10
C ASN A 286 -16.24 -10.51 1.00
N PHE A 287 -15.08 -9.83 0.91
CA PHE A 287 -14.01 -9.96 1.88
C PHE A 287 -14.43 -9.36 3.24
N ALA A 288 -14.94 -8.12 3.26
CA ALA A 288 -15.47 -7.49 4.47
C ALA A 288 -16.61 -8.30 5.08
N GLY A 289 -17.58 -8.76 4.26
CA GLY A 289 -18.68 -9.58 4.75
C GLY A 289 -18.26 -10.96 5.29
N LYS A 290 -17.14 -11.52 4.83
CA LYS A 290 -16.58 -12.77 5.40
C LYS A 290 -15.94 -12.52 6.76
N ILE A 291 -15.21 -11.42 6.93
CA ILE A 291 -14.61 -11.03 8.21
C ILE A 291 -15.70 -10.85 9.25
N ASN A 292 -16.72 -10.06 8.94
CA ASN A 292 -17.83 -9.81 9.89
C ASN A 292 -18.59 -11.08 10.28
N ARG A 293 -18.79 -12.01 9.33
CA ARG A 293 -19.50 -13.28 9.63
C ARG A 293 -18.73 -14.24 10.51
N GLN A 294 -17.40 -14.13 10.61
CA GLN A 294 -16.65 -15.00 11.53
C GLN A 294 -16.77 -14.57 12.99
N GLY A 295 -17.13 -13.30 13.27
CA GLY A 295 -17.38 -12.79 14.63
C GLY A 295 -16.16 -12.60 15.53
N LYS A 296 -14.93 -12.68 14.99
CA LYS A 296 -13.69 -12.46 15.78
C LYS A 296 -13.28 -11.00 15.83
N THR A 297 -13.66 -10.25 14.82
CA THR A 297 -13.39 -8.81 14.68
C THR A 297 -14.40 -8.18 13.74
N THR A 298 -14.43 -6.86 13.68
CA THR A 298 -15.27 -6.07 12.77
C THR A 298 -14.49 -5.60 11.56
N CYS A 299 -15.18 -5.45 10.45
CA CYS A 299 -14.68 -4.78 9.26
C CYS A 299 -15.73 -3.78 8.79
N ASP A 300 -15.50 -2.51 9.10
CA ASP A 300 -16.33 -1.41 8.61
C ASP A 300 -16.07 -1.22 7.12
N TYR A 301 -17.15 -1.21 6.34
CA TYR A 301 -17.05 -1.07 4.89
C TYR A 301 -17.68 0.24 4.44
N ILE A 302 -16.85 1.12 3.87
CA ILE A 302 -17.26 2.44 3.39
C ILE A 302 -17.11 2.52 1.87
N HIS A 303 -18.17 2.94 1.19
CA HIS A 303 -18.14 3.29 -0.23
C HIS A 303 -18.05 4.80 -0.38
N MET A 304 -16.90 5.30 -0.84
CA MET A 304 -16.60 6.72 -0.99
C MET A 304 -17.08 7.26 -2.34
N ILE A 305 -18.13 8.06 -2.32
CA ILE A 305 -18.68 8.72 -3.52
C ILE A 305 -17.77 9.85 -3.98
N GLY A 306 -17.62 10.03 -5.29
CA GLY A 306 -16.81 11.08 -5.91
C GLY A 306 -15.30 10.75 -6.00
N THR A 307 -14.92 9.51 -5.73
CA THR A 307 -13.52 9.08 -5.72
C THR A 307 -13.19 8.15 -6.88
N LYS A 308 -11.92 8.13 -7.25
CA LYS A 308 -11.25 7.09 -8.03
C LYS A 308 -10.36 6.25 -7.10
N HIS A 309 -9.66 5.26 -7.64
CA HIS A 309 -8.87 4.27 -6.90
C HIS A 309 -7.93 4.88 -5.84
N GLU A 310 -7.22 5.97 -6.16
CA GLU A 310 -6.34 6.70 -5.24
C GLU A 310 -7.16 7.70 -4.39
N ILE A 311 -7.91 7.19 -3.41
CA ILE A 311 -8.84 8.00 -2.59
C ILE A 311 -8.11 9.12 -1.85
N TYR A 312 -6.88 8.88 -1.39
CA TYR A 312 -6.04 9.87 -0.70
C TYR A 312 -5.56 11.02 -1.63
N GLU A 313 -5.72 10.89 -2.95
CA GLU A 313 -5.53 11.95 -3.94
C GLU A 313 -6.86 12.57 -4.41
N SER A 314 -7.86 12.59 -3.54
CA SER A 314 -9.16 13.22 -3.83
C SER A 314 -9.16 14.72 -3.57
N ARG A 315 -10.25 15.36 -4.06
CA ARG A 315 -10.45 16.80 -3.88
C ARG A 315 -10.90 17.13 -2.45
N GLY A 316 -10.56 18.32 -1.97
CA GLY A 316 -10.82 18.95 -0.68
C GLY A 316 -11.90 18.28 0.19
N LYS A 317 -13.20 18.63 0.02
CA LYS A 317 -14.29 18.08 0.85
C LYS A 317 -14.41 16.55 0.84
N ILE A 318 -14.05 15.90 -0.26
CA ILE A 318 -14.04 14.44 -0.34
C ILE A 318 -12.89 13.89 0.50
N LEU A 319 -11.73 14.53 0.40
CA LEU A 319 -10.56 14.17 1.19
C LEU A 319 -10.78 14.42 2.69
N GLU A 320 -11.45 15.54 3.07
CA GLU A 320 -11.87 15.80 4.46
C GLU A 320 -12.73 14.65 5.00
N LYS A 321 -13.73 14.21 4.22
CA LYS A 321 -14.59 13.09 4.59
C LYS A 321 -13.82 11.77 4.72
N TYR A 322 -12.89 11.52 3.81
CA TYR A 322 -12.02 10.35 3.86
C TYR A 322 -11.19 10.29 5.14
N TRP A 323 -10.53 11.41 5.47
CA TRP A 323 -9.78 11.53 6.70
C TRP A 323 -10.67 11.48 7.95
N GLY A 324 -11.86 12.07 7.89
CA GLY A 324 -12.84 11.99 8.96
C GLY A 324 -13.20 10.54 9.33
N TYR A 325 -13.41 9.66 8.35
CA TYR A 325 -13.66 8.24 8.61
C TYR A 325 -12.44 7.53 9.20
N MET A 326 -11.24 7.81 8.69
CA MET A 326 -10.03 7.18 9.20
C MET A 326 -9.72 7.60 10.64
N LEU A 327 -9.82 8.89 10.94
CA LEU A 327 -9.54 9.40 12.30
C LEU A 327 -10.61 8.93 13.29
N ALA A 328 -11.90 8.97 12.93
CA ALA A 328 -12.95 8.43 13.77
C ALA A 328 -12.71 6.94 14.09
N PHE A 329 -12.30 6.14 13.10
CA PHE A 329 -11.96 4.74 13.31
C PHE A 329 -10.71 4.57 14.20
N LEU A 330 -9.67 5.40 14.03
CA LEU A 330 -8.46 5.33 14.85
C LEU A 330 -8.68 5.80 16.30
N ASP A 331 -9.59 6.74 16.53
CA ASP A 331 -9.88 7.31 17.85
C ASP A 331 -11.03 6.55 18.59
N ASP A 332 -11.64 5.54 17.96
CA ASP A 332 -12.73 4.76 18.54
C ASP A 332 -12.22 3.83 19.67
N GLU A 333 -12.51 4.19 20.93
CA GLU A 333 -12.10 3.42 22.12
C GLU A 333 -12.96 2.18 22.39
N GLU A 334 -14.19 2.08 21.83
CA GLU A 334 -15.08 0.92 22.06
C GLU A 334 -14.47 -0.37 21.49
N ASN A 335 -13.73 -0.26 20.41
CA ASN A 335 -12.98 -1.39 19.82
C ASN A 335 -11.76 -1.83 20.68
N ASP A 336 -11.36 -1.07 21.70
CA ASP A 336 -10.21 -1.36 22.57
C ASP A 336 -10.60 -2.15 23.85
N THR A 337 -11.86 -2.03 24.31
CA THR A 337 -12.29 -2.59 25.61
C THR A 337 -12.44 -4.11 25.61
N ASP A 338 -12.66 -4.74 24.45
CA ASP A 338 -12.78 -6.22 24.32
C ASP A 338 -11.43 -6.97 24.27
N ARG A 339 -10.30 -6.25 24.40
CA ARG A 339 -8.94 -6.83 24.30
C ARG A 339 -8.16 -6.88 25.62
N ARG A 340 -8.75 -6.41 26.73
CA ARG A 340 -8.11 -6.45 28.05
C ARG A 340 -8.51 -7.68 28.85
#